data_453ab8190dc3e9b503056a0fa93206e6
#
_entry.id   453ab8190dc3e9b503056a0fa93206e6
#
_cell.length_a   1.000
_cell.length_b   1.000
_cell.length_c   1.000
_cell.angle_alpha   90.00
_cell.angle_beta   90.00
_cell.angle_gamma   90.00
#
_symmetry.space_group_name_H-M   'P 1'
#
loop_
_entity.id
_entity.type
_entity.pdbx_description
1 polymer ?
#
loop_
_entity_poly.entity_id
_entity_poly.type
_entity_poly.pdbx_seq_one_letter_code
_entity_poly.pdbx_strand_id
1 'polypeptide(L)'
;MGAVSDGHTYIQAAVEQKASVIVVQQGCKEEYLAQIPDTVTVVSVENTRYALAFMSAAYFDDPAEKLFTIGITGTKGKTTTTYMIRNVLEACGIKTGLIGTIETIIGDESWASCNTTPESYQIHESFAKNGKGRL
;
A
#
# COMPACT_ATOMS: atom_id res chain seq x y z
N MET A 1 8.40 -10.36 7.26
CA MET A 1 7.47 -10.49 8.40
C MET A 1 6.61 -9.23 8.50
N GLY A 2 5.30 -9.38 8.64
CA GLY A 2 4.39 -8.26 8.91
C GLY A 2 4.56 -7.76 10.34
N ALA A 3 4.01 -6.57 10.64
CA ALA A 3 4.11 -5.99 11.99
C ALA A 3 3.31 -6.80 13.04
N VAL A 4 2.31 -7.57 12.62
CA VAL A 4 1.37 -8.30 13.51
C VAL A 4 1.37 -9.81 13.21
N SER A 5 1.63 -10.24 11.97
CA SER A 5 1.59 -11.65 11.58
C SER A 5 2.69 -11.97 10.56
N ASP A 6 3.07 -13.25 10.50
CA ASP A 6 3.96 -13.77 9.47
C ASP A 6 3.15 -14.08 8.21
N GLY A 7 3.40 -13.34 7.13
CA GLY A 7 2.71 -13.51 5.86
C GLY A 7 2.90 -14.87 5.21
N HIS A 8 3.94 -15.62 5.56
CA HIS A 8 4.17 -16.95 5.02
C HIS A 8 3.07 -17.96 5.39
N THR A 9 2.32 -17.70 6.46
CA THR A 9 1.15 -18.51 6.85
C THR A 9 0.02 -18.49 5.81
N TYR A 10 0.03 -17.52 4.89
CA TYR A 10 -0.99 -17.37 3.83
C TYR A 10 -0.56 -18.00 2.49
N ILE A 11 0.60 -18.66 2.42
CA ILE A 11 1.10 -19.28 1.19
C ILE A 11 0.11 -20.29 0.63
N GLN A 12 -0.44 -21.17 1.47
CA GLN A 12 -1.42 -22.15 1.02
C GLN A 12 -2.67 -21.49 0.40
N ALA A 13 -3.19 -20.45 1.05
CA ALA A 13 -4.34 -19.72 0.52
C ALA A 13 -4.03 -19.05 -0.85
N ALA A 14 -2.80 -18.54 -1.03
CA ALA A 14 -2.37 -17.97 -2.31
C ALA A 14 -2.30 -19.05 -3.40
N VAL A 15 -1.78 -20.23 -3.09
CA VAL A 15 -1.75 -21.39 -4.02
C VAL A 15 -3.17 -21.82 -4.41
N GLU A 16 -4.10 -21.91 -3.46
CA GLU A 16 -5.51 -22.22 -3.70
C GLU A 16 -6.19 -21.19 -4.61
N GLN A 17 -5.79 -19.93 -4.50
CA GLN A 17 -6.21 -18.82 -5.39
C GLN A 17 -5.48 -18.80 -6.74
N LYS A 18 -4.70 -19.86 -7.05
CA LYS A 18 -3.96 -20.02 -8.31
C LYS A 18 -2.92 -18.95 -8.57
N ALA A 19 -2.22 -18.49 -7.53
CA ALA A 19 -1.08 -17.61 -7.69
C ALA A 19 -0.01 -18.29 -8.55
N SER A 20 0.45 -17.63 -9.60
CA SER A 20 1.50 -18.13 -10.48
C SER A 20 2.91 -17.84 -9.95
N VAL A 21 3.01 -16.84 -9.07
CA VAL A 21 4.27 -16.41 -8.44
C VAL A 21 4.03 -16.15 -6.96
N ILE A 22 4.93 -16.63 -6.12
CA ILE A 22 4.92 -16.36 -4.67
C ILE A 22 6.26 -15.72 -4.30
N VAL A 23 6.21 -14.56 -3.65
CA VAL A 23 7.39 -13.86 -3.15
C VAL A 23 7.57 -14.15 -1.67
N VAL A 24 8.71 -14.72 -1.30
CA VAL A 24 9.04 -15.09 0.06
C VAL A 24 10.27 -14.32 0.56
N GLN A 25 10.38 -14.19 1.88
CA GLN A 25 11.58 -13.61 2.48
C GLN A 25 12.71 -14.65 2.51
N GLN A 26 13.95 -14.21 2.29
CA GLN A 26 15.12 -15.03 2.46
C GLN A 26 15.15 -15.64 3.87
N GLY A 27 15.46 -16.94 3.95
CA GLY A 27 15.39 -17.70 5.20
C GLY A 27 13.98 -18.11 5.60
N CYS A 28 13.01 -18.05 4.68
CA CYS A 28 11.70 -18.65 4.86
C CYS A 28 11.86 -20.14 5.21
N LYS A 29 11.08 -20.60 6.17
CA LYS A 29 11.16 -22.00 6.63
C LYS A 29 10.77 -22.97 5.54
N GLU A 30 11.46 -24.11 5.47
CA GLU A 30 11.18 -25.16 4.47
C GLU A 30 9.73 -25.68 4.54
N GLU A 31 9.13 -25.70 5.72
CA GLU A 31 7.72 -26.11 5.90
C GLU A 31 6.73 -25.26 5.10
N TYR A 32 7.05 -23.98 4.87
CA TYR A 32 6.23 -23.10 4.00
C TYR A 32 6.53 -23.32 2.53
N LEU A 33 7.79 -23.51 2.17
CA LEU A 33 8.18 -23.77 0.78
C LEU A 33 7.63 -25.10 0.26
N ALA A 34 7.59 -26.12 1.11
CA ALA A 34 7.03 -27.43 0.79
C ALA A 34 5.52 -27.41 0.43
N GLN A 35 4.81 -26.33 0.77
CA GLN A 35 3.41 -26.15 0.42
C GLN A 35 3.20 -25.59 -1.01
N ILE A 36 4.28 -25.17 -1.68
CA ILE A 36 4.23 -24.53 -2.98
C ILE A 36 4.45 -25.59 -4.06
N PRO A 37 3.49 -25.80 -4.97
CA PRO A 37 3.67 -26.73 -6.08
C PRO A 37 4.78 -26.28 -7.05
N ASP A 38 5.42 -27.24 -7.72
CA ASP A 38 6.48 -26.97 -8.72
C ASP A 38 6.01 -26.09 -9.90
N THR A 39 4.70 -25.98 -10.09
CA THR A 39 4.09 -25.14 -11.13
C THR A 39 4.06 -23.65 -10.77
N VAL A 40 4.37 -23.28 -9.52
CA VAL A 40 4.37 -21.92 -9.02
C VAL A 40 5.80 -21.42 -8.89
N THR A 41 6.09 -20.27 -9.48
CA THR A 41 7.41 -19.64 -9.38
C THR A 41 7.63 -19.04 -7.99
N VAL A 42 8.71 -19.40 -7.32
CA VAL A 42 9.09 -18.82 -6.03
C VAL A 42 10.20 -17.79 -6.23
N VAL A 43 10.00 -16.58 -5.74
CA VAL A 43 11.00 -15.50 -5.74
C VAL A 43 11.40 -15.20 -4.31
N SER A 44 12.67 -15.39 -3.98
CA SER A 44 13.21 -15.09 -2.65
C SER A 44 13.85 -13.71 -2.62
N VAL A 45 13.41 -12.86 -1.67
CA VAL A 45 13.88 -11.48 -1.50
C VAL A 45 14.33 -11.22 -0.07
N GLU A 46 15.25 -10.28 0.12
CA GLU A 46 15.74 -9.91 1.47
C GLU A 46 14.63 -9.30 2.34
N ASN A 47 13.75 -8.50 1.73
CA ASN A 47 12.68 -7.81 2.45
C ASN A 47 11.39 -7.81 1.62
N THR A 48 10.43 -8.63 2.03
CA THR A 48 9.15 -8.77 1.33
C THR A 48 8.27 -7.51 1.41
N ARG A 49 8.39 -6.70 2.45
CA ARG A 49 7.63 -5.43 2.54
C ARG A 49 8.17 -4.40 1.55
N TYR A 50 9.48 -4.37 1.37
CA TYR A 50 10.13 -3.51 0.39
C TYR A 50 9.77 -3.96 -1.03
N ALA A 51 9.85 -5.26 -1.29
CA ALA A 51 9.43 -5.83 -2.57
C ALA A 51 7.96 -5.52 -2.88
N LEU A 52 7.05 -5.67 -1.89
CA LEU A 52 5.64 -5.31 -2.05
C LEU A 52 5.44 -3.85 -2.44
N ALA A 53 6.23 -2.92 -1.88
CA ALA A 53 6.12 -1.51 -2.21
C ALA A 53 6.46 -1.25 -3.69
N PHE A 54 7.58 -1.81 -4.19
CA PHE A 54 7.97 -1.67 -5.60
C PHE A 54 7.02 -2.38 -6.55
N MET A 55 6.59 -3.59 -6.21
CA MET A 55 5.62 -4.34 -7.02
C MET A 55 4.30 -3.58 -7.12
N SER A 56 3.85 -2.98 -6.01
CA SER A 56 2.63 -2.15 -5.99
C SER A 56 2.80 -0.88 -6.83
N ALA A 57 3.93 -0.19 -6.72
CA ALA A 57 4.22 0.98 -7.53
C ALA A 57 4.16 0.64 -9.02
N ALA A 58 4.88 -0.40 -9.44
CA ALA A 58 4.91 -0.85 -10.83
C ALA A 58 3.53 -1.32 -11.34
N TYR A 59 2.77 -2.05 -10.50
CA TYR A 59 1.43 -2.53 -10.85
C TYR A 59 0.45 -1.38 -11.15
N PHE A 60 0.58 -0.27 -10.44
CA PHE A 60 -0.25 0.92 -10.62
C PHE A 60 0.38 1.98 -11.55
N ASP A 61 1.46 1.67 -12.27
CA ASP A 61 2.13 2.57 -13.21
C ASP A 61 2.72 3.82 -12.51
N ASP A 62 3.44 3.57 -11.42
CA ASP A 62 4.17 4.57 -10.63
C ASP A 62 3.36 5.85 -10.32
N PRO A 63 2.19 5.71 -9.69
CA PRO A 63 1.25 6.81 -9.53
C PRO A 63 1.80 7.96 -8.68
N ALA A 64 2.76 7.71 -7.82
CA ALA A 64 3.40 8.73 -6.99
C ALA A 64 4.19 9.76 -7.81
N GLU A 65 4.72 9.37 -8.96
CA GLU A 65 5.45 10.30 -9.86
C GLU A 65 4.54 11.33 -10.52
N LYS A 66 3.24 11.05 -10.54
CA LYS A 66 2.20 11.90 -11.15
C LYS A 66 1.55 12.84 -10.14
N LEU A 67 1.95 12.77 -8.88
CA LEU A 67 1.34 13.52 -7.77
C LEU A 67 2.39 14.27 -6.97
N PHE A 68 2.03 15.46 -6.47
CA PHE A 68 2.81 16.11 -5.43
C PHE A 68 2.39 15.55 -4.07
N THR A 69 3.29 14.84 -3.40
CA THR A 69 2.98 14.15 -2.14
C THR A 69 3.57 14.89 -0.95
N ILE A 70 2.75 15.06 0.10
CA ILE A 70 3.16 15.65 1.38
C ILE A 70 2.99 14.61 2.48
N GLY A 71 4.11 14.18 3.07
CA GLY A 71 4.11 13.26 4.21
C GLY A 71 4.22 14.00 5.54
N ILE A 72 3.31 13.69 6.49
CA ILE A 72 3.29 14.29 7.82
C ILE A 72 3.53 13.21 8.87
N THR A 73 4.59 13.37 9.65
CA THR A 73 4.92 12.49 10.77
C THR A 73 4.94 13.26 12.09
N GLY A 74 4.80 12.55 13.20
CA GLY A 74 4.81 13.15 14.53
C GLY A 74 4.01 12.34 15.54
N THR A 75 4.18 12.60 16.80
CA THR A 75 3.45 11.93 17.89
C THR A 75 2.01 12.43 18.04
N LYS A 76 1.77 13.72 17.79
CA LYS A 76 0.48 14.39 17.87
C LYS A 76 0.29 15.37 16.70
N GLY A 77 -0.93 15.78 16.43
CA GLY A 77 -1.27 16.82 15.47
C GLY A 77 -1.26 16.40 14.00
N LYS A 78 -0.86 15.18 13.64
CA LYS A 78 -0.83 14.71 12.24
C LYS A 78 -2.17 14.96 11.52
N THR A 79 -3.24 14.43 12.08
CA THR A 79 -4.59 14.56 11.50
C THR A 79 -4.98 16.02 11.33
N THR A 80 -4.84 16.84 12.37
CA THR A 80 -5.18 18.26 12.30
C THR A 80 -4.40 18.98 11.21
N THR A 81 -3.09 18.72 11.13
CA THR A 81 -2.20 19.35 10.14
C THR A 81 -2.56 18.92 8.71
N THR A 82 -2.89 17.64 8.47
CA THR A 82 -3.30 17.17 7.14
C THR A 82 -4.59 17.85 6.68
N TYR A 83 -5.60 17.97 7.54
CA TYR A 83 -6.83 18.67 7.19
C TYR A 83 -6.62 20.18 6.98
N MET A 84 -5.77 20.83 7.77
CA MET A 84 -5.43 22.24 7.58
C MET A 84 -4.77 22.48 6.22
N ILE A 85 -3.77 21.67 5.85
CA ILE A 85 -3.10 21.76 4.55
C ILE A 85 -4.11 21.52 3.42
N ARG A 86 -4.92 20.46 3.52
CA ARG A 86 -5.95 20.16 2.55
C ARG A 86 -6.88 21.35 2.33
N ASN A 87 -7.45 21.91 3.41
CA ASN A 87 -8.37 23.03 3.32
C ASN A 87 -7.75 24.28 2.67
N VAL A 88 -6.49 24.58 2.96
CA VAL A 88 -5.77 25.69 2.32
C VAL A 88 -5.58 25.45 0.82
N LEU A 89 -5.14 24.26 0.42
CA LEU A 89 -4.94 23.92 -0.98
C LEU A 89 -6.27 23.94 -1.78
N GLU A 90 -7.31 23.36 -1.22
CA GLU A 90 -8.65 23.37 -1.82
C GLU A 90 -9.20 24.80 -1.98
N ALA A 91 -8.99 25.66 -0.97
CA ALA A 91 -9.35 27.07 -1.06
C ALA A 91 -8.58 27.83 -2.15
N CYS A 92 -7.40 27.34 -2.51
CA CYS A 92 -6.62 27.85 -3.65
C CYS A 92 -6.99 27.19 -5.01
N GLY A 93 -8.03 26.35 -5.04
CA GLY A 93 -8.46 25.64 -6.23
C GLY A 93 -7.62 24.43 -6.61
N ILE A 94 -6.73 23.98 -5.71
CA ILE A 94 -5.88 22.79 -5.89
C ILE A 94 -6.63 21.59 -5.31
N LYS A 95 -7.01 20.67 -6.17
CA LYS A 95 -7.62 19.42 -5.73
C LYS A 95 -6.64 18.55 -4.97
N THR A 96 -7.10 17.93 -3.89
CA THR A 96 -6.25 17.13 -3.01
C THR A 96 -6.86 15.79 -2.69
N GLY A 97 -6.00 14.79 -2.46
CA GLY A 97 -6.35 13.56 -1.74
C GLY A 97 -5.80 13.61 -0.32
N LEU A 98 -6.42 12.89 0.60
CA LEU A 98 -5.95 12.73 1.97
C LEU A 98 -5.98 11.25 2.36
N ILE A 99 -4.87 10.75 2.89
CA ILE A 99 -4.80 9.43 3.51
C ILE A 99 -4.44 9.64 4.98
N GLY A 100 -5.34 9.33 5.88
CA GLY A 100 -5.16 9.64 7.30
C GLY A 100 -5.81 8.64 8.26
N THR A 101 -5.73 8.93 9.54
CA THR A 101 -6.22 8.06 10.62
C THR A 101 -7.73 7.90 10.61
N ILE A 102 -8.46 8.95 10.26
CA ILE A 102 -9.92 8.97 10.32
C ILE A 102 -10.49 8.38 9.03
N GLU A 103 -10.04 8.91 7.91
CA GLU A 103 -10.57 8.58 6.60
C GLU A 103 -9.51 8.75 5.50
N THR A 104 -9.79 8.14 4.37
CA THR A 104 -9.12 8.42 3.10
C THR A 104 -10.12 9.16 2.22
N ILE A 105 -9.68 10.29 1.64
CA ILE A 105 -10.48 11.13 0.75
C ILE A 105 -9.78 11.18 -0.61
N ILE A 106 -10.51 10.94 -1.68
CA ILE A 106 -10.02 11.04 -3.07
C ILE A 106 -11.09 11.72 -3.90
N GLY A 107 -10.83 12.95 -4.32
CA GLY A 107 -11.86 13.77 -4.98
C GLY A 107 -13.08 13.95 -4.08
N ASP A 108 -14.25 13.54 -4.56
CA ASP A 108 -15.52 13.62 -3.85
C ASP A 108 -15.86 12.35 -3.03
N GLU A 109 -15.01 11.31 -3.14
CA GLU A 109 -15.19 10.05 -2.41
C GLU A 109 -14.45 10.06 -1.08
N SER A 110 -15.08 9.55 -0.02
CA SER A 110 -14.42 9.31 1.26
C SER A 110 -14.83 7.98 1.88
N TRP A 111 -13.90 7.34 2.58
CA TRP A 111 -14.15 6.12 3.34
C TRP A 111 -13.30 6.05 4.59
N ALA A 112 -13.82 5.39 5.62
CA ALA A 112 -13.13 5.24 6.89
C ALA A 112 -11.80 4.49 6.72
N SER A 113 -10.75 4.98 7.35
CA SER A 113 -9.44 4.33 7.35
C SER A 113 -9.37 3.22 8.40
N CYS A 114 -8.84 2.06 8.01
CA CYS A 114 -8.55 0.98 8.96
C CYS A 114 -7.26 1.23 9.76
N ASN A 115 -6.31 1.95 9.17
CA ASN A 115 -4.99 2.23 9.75
C ASN A 115 -4.59 3.68 9.49
N THR A 116 -3.80 4.27 10.40
CA THR A 116 -3.21 5.61 10.22
C THR A 116 -2.32 5.69 8.96
N THR A 117 -1.58 4.61 8.70
CA THR A 117 -0.78 4.44 7.49
C THR A 117 -1.14 3.09 6.89
N PRO A 118 -1.81 3.07 5.73
CA PRO A 118 -2.12 1.83 5.03
C PRO A 118 -0.87 1.10 4.55
N GLU A 119 -1.02 -0.17 4.16
CA GLU A 119 0.05 -0.92 3.52
C GLU A 119 0.33 -0.39 2.10
N SER A 120 1.53 -0.69 1.58
CA SER A 120 2.03 -0.13 0.31
C SER A 120 1.06 -0.29 -0.86
N TYR A 121 0.40 -1.45 -0.99
CA TYR A 121 -0.58 -1.69 -2.04
C TYR A 121 -1.74 -0.68 -1.98
N GLN A 122 -2.32 -0.48 -0.80
CA GLN A 122 -3.46 0.44 -0.61
C GLN A 122 -3.07 1.90 -0.85
N ILE A 123 -1.83 2.28 -0.53
CA ILE A 123 -1.30 3.62 -0.80
C ILE A 123 -1.22 3.84 -2.31
N HIS A 124 -0.60 2.92 -3.06
CA HIS A 124 -0.46 3.05 -4.50
C HIS A 124 -1.81 2.95 -5.23
N GLU A 125 -2.73 2.11 -4.75
CA GLU A 125 -4.11 2.08 -5.24
C GLU A 125 -4.80 3.44 -5.07
N SER A 126 -4.66 4.06 -3.90
CA SER A 126 -5.22 5.38 -3.61
C SER A 126 -4.60 6.46 -4.49
N PHE A 127 -3.29 6.41 -4.70
CA PHE A 127 -2.59 7.32 -5.62
C PHE A 127 -3.06 7.15 -7.07
N ALA A 128 -3.25 5.91 -7.53
CA ALA A 128 -3.75 5.64 -8.88
C ALA A 128 -5.18 6.13 -9.09
N LYS A 129 -6.03 6.04 -8.08
CA LYS A 129 -7.38 6.62 -8.11
C LYS A 129 -7.34 8.15 -8.20
N ASN A 130 -6.46 8.81 -7.44
CA ASN A 130 -6.23 10.25 -7.52
C ASN A 130 -5.75 10.68 -8.92
N GLY A 131 -4.79 9.96 -9.51
CA GLY A 131 -4.24 10.26 -10.82
C GLY A 131 -5.25 10.10 -11.99
N LYS A 132 -6.20 9.16 -11.88
CA LYS A 132 -7.25 8.94 -12.89
C LYS A 132 -8.36 10.00 -12.83
N GLY A 133 -8.60 10.59 -11.67
CA GLY A 133 -9.60 11.64 -11.46
C GLY A 133 -9.19 13.02 -11.98
N ARG A 134 -8.09 13.15 -12.74
CA ARG A 134 -7.48 14.43 -13.16
C ARG A 134 -7.69 15.50 -12.08
N LEU A 135 -6.81 15.47 -11.13
CA LEU A 135 -6.55 16.64 -10.30
C LEU A 135 -6.03 17.79 -11.16
#